data_e8d0d156d6cd60841530733b61ba6adc
#
_entry.id   e8d0d156d6cd60841530733b61ba6adc
#
_cell.length_a   1.000
_cell.length_b   1.000
_cell.length_c   1.000
_cell.angle_alpha   90.00
_cell.angle_beta   90.00
_cell.angle_gamma   90.00
#
_symmetry.space_group_name_H-M   'P 1'
#
loop_
_entity.id
_entity.type
_entity.pdbx_description
1 polymer ?
#
loop_
_entity_poly.entity_id
_entity_poly.type
_entity_poly.pdbx_seq_one_letter_code
_entity_poly.pdbx_strand_id
1 'polypeptide(L)'
;GGLDSLAGVVQRLNEYPERSLCVVSHKSNKSVTHTQDALLGNINERYGNRVKKYGFECCNHNGLKSKDETQRTRMFLFSAIAFSLCNYYGKHSFYVYENGITSMNLPKQADVINARASRTTHPKTLGLLRKFYKLLDPSFEIIAPYYNQTKAEIMGVFIRFNEKHLIASSVSCSSSRTKPGQVPHCGCCSQCIDRKFSLYAAGLDEFDAPYAHDFITEFPCDDNNETKQRIYITMRLAYLEDI
;
A
#
# COMPACT_ATOMS: atom_id res chain seq x y z
N GLY A 1 -6.98 -1.01 -0.91
CA GLY A 1 -5.79 -1.33 -1.59
C GLY A 1 -5.11 -0.14 -2.26
N GLY A 2 -3.84 0.07 -1.92
CA GLY A 2 -3.02 1.08 -2.56
C GLY A 2 -2.50 0.63 -3.92
N LEU A 3 -1.87 1.55 -4.66
CA LEU A 3 -1.36 1.32 -6.02
C LEU A 3 -0.36 0.17 -6.12
N ASP A 4 0.59 0.08 -5.20
CA ASP A 4 1.64 -0.95 -5.25
C ASP A 4 1.04 -2.38 -5.15
N SER A 5 0.08 -2.56 -4.22
CA SER A 5 -0.62 -3.85 -4.08
C SER A 5 -1.49 -4.17 -5.30
N LEU A 6 -2.15 -3.16 -5.89
CA LEU A 6 -2.93 -3.33 -7.11
C LEU A 6 -2.03 -3.72 -8.28
N ALA A 7 -0.91 -3.02 -8.48
CA ALA A 7 0.06 -3.36 -9.52
C ALA A 7 0.56 -4.80 -9.37
N GLY A 8 0.85 -5.25 -8.13
CA GLY A 8 1.24 -6.62 -7.87
C GLY A 8 0.18 -7.65 -8.25
N VAL A 9 -1.09 -7.38 -7.96
CA VAL A 9 -2.20 -8.26 -8.38
C VAL A 9 -2.32 -8.29 -9.90
N VAL A 10 -2.31 -7.15 -10.57
CA VAL A 10 -2.37 -7.05 -12.04
C VAL A 10 -1.22 -7.80 -12.69
N GLN A 11 0.00 -7.59 -12.21
CA GLN A 11 1.19 -8.26 -12.73
C GLN A 11 1.05 -9.79 -12.62
N ARG A 12 0.68 -10.30 -11.44
CA ARG A 12 0.57 -11.75 -11.22
C ARG A 12 -0.54 -12.40 -12.03
N LEU A 13 -1.68 -11.73 -12.20
CA LEU A 13 -2.78 -12.25 -13.00
C LEU A 13 -2.44 -12.34 -14.49
N ASN A 14 -1.61 -11.44 -14.99
CA ASN A 14 -1.18 -11.45 -16.40
C ASN A 14 0.02 -12.38 -16.64
N GLU A 15 0.99 -12.43 -15.72
CA GLU A 15 2.15 -13.33 -15.84
C GLU A 15 1.76 -14.82 -15.68
N TYR A 16 0.69 -15.10 -14.93
CA TYR A 16 0.22 -16.47 -14.68
C TYR A 16 -1.30 -16.57 -14.93
N PRO A 17 -1.73 -16.58 -16.20
CA PRO A 17 -3.14 -16.54 -16.56
C PRO A 17 -3.96 -17.74 -16.06
N GLU A 18 -3.32 -18.87 -15.80
CA GLU A 18 -3.94 -20.09 -15.28
C GLU A 18 -4.07 -20.14 -13.76
N ARG A 19 -3.43 -19.20 -13.03
CA ARG A 19 -3.41 -19.21 -11.55
C ARG A 19 -4.46 -18.28 -10.96
N SER A 20 -4.98 -18.70 -9.83
CA SER A 20 -5.78 -17.84 -8.95
C SER A 20 -4.92 -17.25 -7.84
N LEU A 21 -5.31 -16.07 -7.35
CA LEU A 21 -4.63 -15.36 -6.28
C LEU A 21 -5.48 -15.34 -5.01
N CYS A 22 -4.82 -15.50 -3.86
CA CYS A 22 -5.38 -15.19 -2.56
C CYS A 22 -4.81 -13.86 -2.07
N VAL A 23 -5.67 -12.90 -1.73
CA VAL A 23 -5.26 -11.62 -1.15
C VAL A 23 -5.71 -11.53 0.30
N VAL A 24 -4.77 -11.22 1.19
CA VAL A 24 -5.03 -11.02 2.62
C VAL A 24 -5.28 -9.55 2.88
N SER A 25 -6.39 -9.22 3.52
CA SER A 25 -6.77 -7.83 3.80
C SER A 25 -7.33 -7.65 5.19
N HIS A 26 -6.98 -6.54 5.84
CA HIS A 26 -7.53 -6.15 7.13
C HIS A 26 -8.75 -5.24 6.94
N LYS A 27 -9.86 -5.60 7.57
CA LYS A 27 -11.10 -4.80 7.63
C LYS A 27 -10.97 -3.76 8.73
N SER A 28 -10.15 -2.73 8.51
CA SER A 28 -9.87 -1.73 9.56
C SER A 28 -11.06 -0.80 9.85
N ASN A 29 -11.86 -0.46 8.86
CA ASN A 29 -13.10 0.27 8.97
C ASN A 29 -14.01 0.02 7.75
N LYS A 30 -15.28 0.46 7.82
CA LYS A 30 -16.28 0.24 6.76
C LYS A 30 -15.87 0.84 5.42
N SER A 31 -15.30 2.05 5.40
CA SER A 31 -14.87 2.73 4.16
C SER A 31 -13.75 1.96 3.46
N VAL A 32 -12.72 1.54 4.21
CA VAL A 32 -11.62 0.73 3.66
C VAL A 32 -12.13 -0.61 3.14
N THR A 33 -13.03 -1.26 3.87
CA THR A 33 -13.62 -2.54 3.43
C THR A 33 -14.40 -2.37 2.13
N HIS A 34 -15.24 -1.35 2.05
CA HIS A 34 -16.02 -1.03 0.83
C HIS A 34 -15.11 -0.77 -0.38
N THR A 35 -14.07 0.06 -0.21
CA THR A 35 -13.09 0.32 -1.28
C THR A 35 -12.37 -0.95 -1.73
N GLN A 36 -12.00 -1.81 -0.78
CA GLN A 36 -11.35 -3.09 -1.10
C GLN A 36 -12.29 -4.03 -1.88
N ASP A 37 -13.56 -4.08 -1.50
CA ASP A 37 -14.56 -4.94 -2.14
C ASP A 37 -14.90 -4.44 -3.54
N ALA A 38 -15.07 -3.13 -3.73
CA ALA A 38 -15.29 -2.51 -5.03
C ALA A 38 -14.10 -2.75 -5.99
N LEU A 39 -12.87 -2.50 -5.52
CA LEU A 39 -11.66 -2.75 -6.31
C LEU A 39 -11.55 -4.23 -6.72
N LEU A 40 -11.86 -5.13 -5.80
CA LEU A 40 -11.81 -6.57 -6.08
C LEU A 40 -12.91 -7.00 -7.05
N GLY A 41 -14.10 -6.38 -6.97
CA GLY A 41 -15.17 -6.57 -7.96
C GLY A 41 -14.68 -6.26 -9.38
N ASN A 42 -14.09 -5.06 -9.57
CA ASN A 42 -13.55 -4.64 -10.87
C ASN A 42 -12.45 -5.59 -11.37
N ILE A 43 -11.56 -6.05 -10.49
CA ILE A 43 -10.51 -7.01 -10.84
C ILE A 43 -11.12 -8.36 -11.25
N ASN A 44 -12.08 -8.87 -10.50
CA ASN A 44 -12.69 -10.16 -10.79
C ASN A 44 -13.57 -10.13 -12.03
N GLU A 45 -14.27 -9.04 -12.29
CA GLU A 45 -14.98 -8.82 -13.55
C GLU A 45 -14.03 -8.91 -14.76
N ARG A 46 -12.86 -8.26 -14.65
CA ARG A 46 -11.84 -8.24 -15.70
C ARG A 46 -11.11 -9.57 -15.88
N TYR A 47 -10.85 -10.29 -14.78
CA TYR A 47 -9.99 -11.48 -14.76
C TYR A 47 -10.73 -12.78 -14.42
N GLY A 48 -12.07 -12.82 -14.51
CA GLY A 48 -12.85 -14.06 -14.39
C GLY A 48 -12.87 -14.67 -12.99
N ASN A 49 -13.05 -13.89 -11.94
CA ASN A 49 -13.13 -14.36 -10.55
C ASN A 49 -11.88 -15.10 -10.03
N ARG A 50 -10.72 -14.75 -10.55
CA ARG A 50 -9.45 -15.38 -10.19
C ARG A 50 -8.83 -14.86 -8.89
N VAL A 51 -9.38 -13.81 -8.27
CA VAL A 51 -8.86 -13.26 -7.01
C VAL A 51 -9.82 -13.55 -5.86
N LYS A 52 -9.35 -14.30 -4.87
CA LYS A 52 -10.09 -14.62 -3.65
C LYS A 52 -9.57 -13.76 -2.48
N LYS A 53 -10.47 -12.99 -1.87
CA LYS A 53 -10.16 -12.15 -0.72
C LYS A 53 -10.33 -12.92 0.59
N TYR A 54 -9.29 -12.88 1.42
CA TYR A 54 -9.34 -13.29 2.81
C TYR A 54 -9.27 -12.04 3.70
N GLY A 55 -10.47 -11.56 4.05
CA GLY A 55 -10.61 -10.40 4.93
C GLY A 55 -10.66 -10.84 6.38
N PHE A 56 -9.85 -10.23 7.24
CA PHE A 56 -9.89 -10.47 8.68
C PHE A 56 -10.13 -9.16 9.43
N GLU A 57 -10.68 -9.27 10.62
CA GLU A 57 -10.87 -8.19 11.57
C GLU A 57 -10.08 -8.48 12.83
N CYS A 58 -9.37 -7.50 13.33
CA CYS A 58 -8.66 -7.57 14.60
C CYS A 58 -9.01 -6.31 15.40
N CYS A 59 -9.78 -6.46 16.44
CA CYS A 59 -10.22 -5.37 17.29
C CYS A 59 -10.06 -5.72 18.77
N ASN A 60 -9.89 -4.70 19.58
CA ASN A 60 -9.85 -4.83 21.01
C ASN A 60 -11.29 -4.66 21.56
N HIS A 61 -11.95 -5.77 21.92
CA HIS A 61 -13.34 -5.76 22.40
C HIS A 61 -13.52 -5.15 23.80
N ASN A 62 -12.47 -5.04 24.59
CA ASN A 62 -12.59 -4.65 26.00
C ASN A 62 -12.55 -3.11 26.22
N GLY A 63 -12.68 -2.30 25.16
CA GLY A 63 -12.65 -0.83 25.28
C GLY A 63 -11.32 -0.27 25.78
N LEU A 64 -10.28 -1.11 25.92
CA LEU A 64 -8.95 -0.68 26.32
C LEU A 64 -8.37 0.16 25.19
N LYS A 65 -8.08 1.42 25.50
CA LYS A 65 -7.33 2.28 24.58
C LYS A 65 -5.91 1.74 24.41
N SER A 66 -5.45 1.60 23.18
CA SER A 66 -4.07 1.26 22.92
C SER A 66 -3.16 2.38 23.46
N LYS A 67 -2.14 2.01 24.20
CA LYS A 67 -1.08 2.95 24.64
C LYS A 67 -0.08 3.24 23.52
N ASP A 68 0.00 2.37 22.51
CA ASP A 68 0.90 2.49 21.36
C ASP A 68 0.09 2.42 20.06
N GLU A 69 0.01 3.54 19.35
CA GLU A 69 -0.66 3.65 18.04
C GLU A 69 0.29 3.42 16.86
N THR A 70 1.55 3.02 17.11
CA THR A 70 2.60 2.92 16.06
C THR A 70 2.40 1.81 15.05
N GLN A 71 1.46 0.91 15.24
CA GLN A 71 1.17 -0.23 14.34
C GLN A 71 2.41 -1.09 14.01
N ARG A 72 3.41 -1.13 14.89
CA ARG A 72 4.69 -1.84 14.68
C ARG A 72 4.50 -3.34 14.45
N THR A 73 3.50 -3.94 15.07
CA THR A 73 3.17 -5.37 14.95
C THR A 73 2.30 -5.71 13.75
N ARG A 74 1.86 -4.71 13.00
CA ARG A 74 0.93 -4.88 11.88
C ARG A 74 1.44 -5.91 10.85
N MET A 75 2.71 -5.84 10.49
CA MET A 75 3.28 -6.78 9.51
C MET A 75 3.31 -8.20 10.04
N PHE A 76 3.58 -8.40 11.34
CA PHE A 76 3.50 -9.73 11.94
C PHE A 76 2.09 -10.31 11.83
N LEU A 77 1.05 -9.53 12.13
CA LEU A 77 -0.34 -9.97 12.01
C LEU A 77 -0.69 -10.35 10.57
N PHE A 78 -0.36 -9.52 9.59
CA PHE A 78 -0.63 -9.81 8.18
C PHE A 78 0.12 -11.06 7.70
N SER A 79 1.39 -11.16 8.07
CA SER A 79 2.23 -12.28 7.65
C SER A 79 1.83 -13.59 8.32
N ALA A 80 1.36 -13.57 9.57
CA ALA A 80 0.88 -14.76 10.26
C ALA A 80 -0.36 -15.35 9.57
N ILE A 81 -1.31 -14.50 9.18
CA ILE A 81 -2.50 -14.93 8.43
C ILE A 81 -2.12 -15.43 7.04
N ALA A 82 -1.22 -14.71 6.35
CA ALA A 82 -0.74 -15.13 5.04
C ALA A 82 0.00 -16.48 5.12
N PHE A 83 0.85 -16.69 6.13
CA PHE A 83 1.52 -17.96 6.37
C PHE A 83 0.53 -19.11 6.62
N SER A 84 -0.48 -18.88 7.44
CA SER A 84 -1.51 -19.88 7.73
C SER A 84 -2.29 -20.27 6.46
N LEU A 85 -2.61 -19.29 5.59
CA LEU A 85 -3.24 -19.57 4.30
C LEU A 85 -2.29 -20.30 3.34
N CYS A 86 -1.01 -19.93 3.31
CA CYS A 86 -0.02 -20.66 2.51
C CYS A 86 0.05 -22.13 2.93
N ASN A 87 0.13 -22.38 4.22
CA ASN A 87 0.14 -23.75 4.75
C ASN A 87 -1.14 -24.52 4.39
N TYR A 88 -2.32 -23.89 4.53
CA TYR A 88 -3.59 -24.49 4.13
C TYR A 88 -3.66 -24.88 2.65
N TYR A 89 -3.05 -24.07 1.77
CA TYR A 89 -3.01 -24.31 0.33
C TYR A 89 -1.76 -25.07 -0.15
N GLY A 90 -0.92 -25.57 0.75
CA GLY A 90 0.35 -26.24 0.40
C GLY A 90 1.30 -25.33 -0.36
N LYS A 91 1.39 -24.06 0.01
CA LYS A 91 2.30 -23.08 -0.58
C LYS A 91 3.37 -22.68 0.43
N HIS A 92 4.58 -22.47 -0.07
CA HIS A 92 5.76 -22.16 0.73
C HIS A 92 6.20 -20.69 0.56
N SER A 93 5.34 -19.83 0.06
CA SER A 93 5.68 -18.40 -0.10
C SER A 93 4.45 -17.51 -0.20
N PHE A 94 4.62 -16.26 0.25
CA PHE A 94 3.70 -15.18 -0.08
C PHE A 94 4.45 -13.94 -0.58
N TYR A 95 3.71 -13.04 -1.20
CA TYR A 95 4.24 -11.81 -1.80
C TYR A 95 3.84 -10.59 -0.98
N VAL A 96 4.77 -9.64 -0.86
CA VAL A 96 4.53 -8.33 -0.26
C VAL A 96 4.87 -7.28 -1.32
N TYR A 97 3.88 -6.53 -1.74
CA TYR A 97 4.03 -5.50 -2.76
C TYR A 97 4.09 -4.13 -2.11
N GLU A 98 5.30 -3.64 -1.93
CA GLU A 98 5.59 -2.29 -1.45
C GLU A 98 6.85 -1.79 -2.17
N ASN A 99 6.86 -0.55 -2.62
CA ASN A 99 8.03 0.04 -3.27
C ASN A 99 9.20 0.22 -2.31
N GLY A 100 10.42 0.34 -2.86
CA GLY A 100 11.64 0.41 -2.07
C GLY A 100 11.70 1.62 -1.13
N ILE A 101 11.26 2.78 -1.60
CA ILE A 101 11.29 4.02 -0.80
C ILE A 101 10.40 3.90 0.44
N THR A 102 9.18 3.38 0.27
CA THR A 102 8.26 3.14 1.39
C THR A 102 8.79 2.02 2.31
N SER A 103 9.38 0.97 1.74
CA SER A 103 9.95 -0.15 2.50
C SER A 103 11.13 0.27 3.37
N MET A 104 12.03 1.09 2.83
CA MET A 104 13.16 1.63 3.59
C MET A 104 12.70 2.58 4.69
N ASN A 105 11.57 3.27 4.46
CA ASN A 105 10.96 4.20 5.39
C ASN A 105 12.00 5.10 6.07
N LEU A 106 12.79 5.79 5.24
CA LEU A 106 13.82 6.70 5.69
C LEU A 106 13.22 7.79 6.58
N PRO A 107 13.91 8.21 7.64
CA PRO A 107 13.43 9.27 8.49
C PRO A 107 13.29 10.57 7.70
N LYS A 108 12.15 11.22 7.81
CA LYS A 108 11.85 12.47 7.11
C LYS A 108 12.56 13.68 7.73
N GLN A 109 13.01 13.55 8.97
CA GLN A 109 13.75 14.57 9.73
C GLN A 109 14.68 13.86 10.73
N ALA A 110 15.80 14.50 11.09
CA ALA A 110 16.79 13.92 12.00
C ALA A 110 16.21 13.64 13.41
N ASP A 111 15.30 14.46 13.88
CA ASP A 111 14.63 14.35 15.18
C ASP A 111 13.57 13.23 15.24
N VAL A 112 13.12 12.72 14.09
CA VAL A 112 12.16 11.59 14.02
C VAL A 112 12.84 10.25 13.70
N ILE A 113 14.17 10.18 13.76
CA ILE A 113 14.91 8.93 13.67
C ILE A 113 14.38 7.98 14.75
N ASN A 114 13.78 6.85 14.32
CA ASN A 114 13.13 5.85 15.16
C ASN A 114 11.78 6.23 15.78
N ALA A 115 11.28 7.46 15.63
CA ALA A 115 9.97 7.84 16.12
C ALA A 115 8.87 7.52 15.08
N ARG A 116 7.76 6.93 15.51
CA ARG A 116 6.50 6.70 14.77
C ARG A 116 6.60 6.03 13.39
N ALA A 117 7.76 5.52 13.00
CA ALA A 117 7.91 4.82 11.74
C ALA A 117 7.36 3.40 11.85
N SER A 118 6.26 3.11 11.18
CA SER A 118 5.80 1.73 11.01
C SER A 118 6.69 1.06 9.97
N ARG A 119 7.69 0.33 10.42
CA ARG A 119 8.65 -0.37 9.55
C ARG A 119 8.08 -1.71 9.09
N THR A 120 6.90 -1.71 8.50
CA THR A 120 6.15 -2.92 8.14
C THR A 120 6.91 -3.80 7.16
N THR A 121 7.42 -3.21 6.09
CA THR A 121 8.09 -3.93 4.99
C THR A 121 9.59 -3.66 4.93
N HIS A 122 10.15 -3.04 6.00
CA HIS A 122 11.58 -2.79 6.09
C HIS A 122 12.38 -4.11 5.99
N PRO A 123 13.54 -4.14 5.29
CA PRO A 123 14.33 -5.36 5.07
C PRO A 123 14.64 -6.14 6.33
N LYS A 124 14.98 -5.44 7.42
CA LYS A 124 15.23 -6.07 8.72
C LYS A 124 13.98 -6.79 9.25
N THR A 125 12.79 -6.18 9.12
CA THR A 125 11.53 -6.78 9.53
C THR A 125 11.24 -8.04 8.71
N LEU A 126 11.30 -7.94 7.38
CA LEU A 126 11.08 -9.09 6.49
C LEU A 126 12.13 -10.19 6.70
N GLY A 127 13.39 -9.81 6.93
CA GLY A 127 14.47 -10.76 7.24
C GLY A 127 14.22 -11.53 8.54
N LEU A 128 13.77 -10.87 9.60
CA LEU A 128 13.42 -11.51 10.87
C LEU A 128 12.18 -12.41 10.72
N LEU A 129 11.16 -11.98 9.98
CA LEU A 129 9.97 -12.80 9.70
C LEU A 129 10.30 -14.04 8.87
N ARG A 130 11.18 -13.93 7.85
CA ARG A 130 11.67 -15.11 7.09
C ARG A 130 12.36 -16.10 8.03
N LYS A 131 13.25 -15.63 8.89
CA LYS A 131 13.91 -16.50 9.88
C LYS A 131 12.91 -17.19 10.78
N PHE A 132 11.91 -16.46 11.26
CA PHE A 132 10.86 -16.99 12.13
C PHE A 132 10.03 -18.07 11.41
N TYR A 133 9.54 -17.81 10.20
CA TYR A 133 8.73 -18.78 9.47
C TYR A 133 9.53 -20.00 9.00
N LYS A 134 10.82 -19.86 8.74
CA LYS A 134 11.70 -20.99 8.43
C LYS A 134 11.92 -21.96 9.60
N LEU A 135 11.61 -21.57 10.81
CA LEU A 135 11.54 -22.50 11.96
C LEU A 135 10.34 -23.46 11.86
N LEU A 136 9.28 -23.03 11.16
CA LEU A 136 8.04 -23.81 10.98
C LEU A 136 8.02 -24.54 9.64
N ASP A 137 8.54 -23.91 8.60
CA ASP A 137 8.69 -24.45 7.25
C ASP A 137 10.04 -23.98 6.68
N PRO A 138 11.08 -24.84 6.64
CA PRO A 138 12.43 -24.47 6.18
C PRO A 138 12.49 -23.94 4.75
N SER A 139 11.52 -24.29 3.90
CA SER A 139 11.42 -23.83 2.51
C SER A 139 10.69 -22.50 2.33
N PHE A 140 10.13 -21.94 3.42
CA PHE A 140 9.24 -20.77 3.34
C PHE A 140 9.96 -19.49 2.95
N GLU A 141 9.35 -18.73 2.02
CA GLU A 141 9.88 -17.45 1.56
C GLU A 141 8.86 -16.32 1.61
N ILE A 142 9.32 -15.13 1.98
CA ILE A 142 8.60 -13.87 1.82
C ILE A 142 9.23 -13.12 0.64
N ILE A 143 8.47 -12.93 -0.42
CA ILE A 143 8.96 -12.36 -1.68
C ILE A 143 8.50 -10.90 -1.77
N ALA A 144 9.42 -9.97 -1.96
CA ALA A 144 9.16 -8.54 -2.12
C ALA A 144 9.67 -8.05 -3.50
N PRO A 145 8.88 -8.22 -4.58
CA PRO A 145 9.37 -8.01 -5.94
C PRO A 145 9.71 -6.54 -6.23
N TYR A 146 9.04 -5.60 -5.57
CA TYR A 146 9.16 -4.16 -5.82
C TYR A 146 10.18 -3.46 -4.91
N TYR A 147 10.96 -4.24 -4.17
CA TYR A 147 11.89 -3.71 -3.19
C TYR A 147 12.93 -2.74 -3.78
N ASN A 148 13.39 -2.99 -5.00
CA ASN A 148 14.36 -2.17 -5.71
C ASN A 148 13.72 -1.22 -6.74
N GLN A 149 12.43 -0.95 -6.61
CA GLN A 149 11.70 -0.09 -7.54
C GLN A 149 11.09 1.10 -6.81
N THR A 150 11.05 2.24 -7.47
CA THR A 150 10.26 3.39 -7.05
C THR A 150 8.77 3.16 -7.36
N LYS A 151 7.90 3.92 -6.73
CA LYS A 151 6.46 3.85 -7.05
C LYS A 151 6.19 4.21 -8.52
N ALA A 152 6.91 5.15 -9.11
CA ALA A 152 6.76 5.53 -10.51
C ALA A 152 7.12 4.38 -11.47
N GLU A 153 8.21 3.64 -11.19
CA GLU A 153 8.59 2.46 -11.99
C GLU A 153 7.52 1.35 -11.90
N ILE A 154 6.94 1.15 -10.72
CA ILE A 154 5.86 0.17 -10.52
C ILE A 154 4.61 0.53 -11.35
N MET A 155 4.33 1.82 -11.57
CA MET A 155 3.21 2.25 -12.41
C MET A 155 3.33 1.76 -13.85
N GLY A 156 4.54 1.45 -14.32
CA GLY A 156 4.78 0.81 -15.62
C GLY A 156 4.06 -0.53 -15.81
N VAL A 157 3.65 -1.20 -14.73
CA VAL A 157 2.82 -2.42 -14.78
C VAL A 157 1.47 -2.13 -15.44
N PHE A 158 0.83 -1.01 -15.12
CA PHE A 158 -0.46 -0.64 -15.70
C PHE A 158 -0.35 -0.30 -17.19
N ILE A 159 0.79 0.24 -17.63
CA ILE A 159 1.08 0.48 -19.03
C ILE A 159 1.30 -0.85 -19.76
N ARG A 160 2.17 -1.69 -19.21
CA ARG A 160 2.55 -2.99 -19.80
C ARG A 160 1.35 -3.89 -20.08
N PHE A 161 0.41 -3.96 -19.15
CA PHE A 161 -0.74 -4.85 -19.24
C PHE A 161 -2.02 -4.16 -19.68
N ASN A 162 -1.95 -2.87 -20.07
CA ASN A 162 -3.09 -2.06 -20.52
C ASN A 162 -4.24 -1.99 -19.48
N GLU A 163 -3.89 -1.85 -18.20
CA GLU A 163 -4.85 -1.84 -17.07
C GLU A 163 -4.90 -0.47 -16.37
N LYS A 164 -4.65 0.62 -17.10
CA LYS A 164 -4.62 1.99 -16.58
C LYS A 164 -5.94 2.40 -15.90
N HIS A 165 -7.07 1.93 -16.41
CA HIS A 165 -8.40 2.22 -15.89
C HIS A 165 -8.63 1.73 -14.43
N LEU A 166 -7.86 0.75 -13.96
CA LEU A 166 -7.94 0.27 -12.58
C LEU A 166 -7.34 1.26 -11.55
N ILE A 167 -6.51 2.19 -12.00
CA ILE A 167 -5.83 3.16 -11.13
C ILE A 167 -6.82 3.94 -10.29
N ALA A 168 -7.86 4.51 -10.93
CA ALA A 168 -8.89 5.30 -10.25
C ALA A 168 -9.66 4.54 -9.17
N SER A 169 -9.76 3.21 -9.30
CA SER A 169 -10.45 2.36 -8.31
C SER A 169 -9.64 2.12 -7.03
N SER A 170 -8.35 2.47 -7.02
CA SER A 170 -7.47 2.27 -5.87
C SER A 170 -7.43 3.52 -4.98
N VAL A 171 -7.29 3.33 -3.67
CA VAL A 171 -7.18 4.43 -2.70
C VAL A 171 -5.91 4.29 -1.88
N SER A 172 -5.05 5.32 -1.92
CA SER A 172 -3.80 5.38 -1.17
C SER A 172 -3.87 6.31 0.05
N CYS A 173 -4.91 7.14 0.14
CA CYS A 173 -5.03 8.16 1.19
C CYS A 173 -4.97 7.56 2.60
N SER A 174 -4.12 8.13 3.46
CA SER A 174 -4.03 7.73 4.88
C SER A 174 -5.18 8.29 5.74
N SER A 175 -5.88 9.31 5.24
CA SER A 175 -7.10 9.84 5.86
C SER A 175 -8.30 8.98 5.47
N SER A 176 -8.37 7.77 6.01
CA SER A 176 -9.39 6.77 5.70
C SER A 176 -10.81 7.13 6.16
N ARG A 177 -11.09 8.40 6.45
CA ARG A 177 -12.37 8.91 6.94
C ARG A 177 -13.26 9.51 5.84
N THR A 178 -12.93 9.27 4.56
CA THR A 178 -13.82 9.68 3.46
C THR A 178 -15.18 9.02 3.60
N LYS A 179 -16.22 9.86 3.73
CA LYS A 179 -17.60 9.39 3.73
C LYS A 179 -17.99 8.94 2.32
N PRO A 180 -18.97 8.04 2.17
CA PRO A 180 -19.52 7.69 0.86
C PRO A 180 -19.91 8.95 0.08
N GLY A 181 -19.48 9.04 -1.18
CA GLY A 181 -19.72 10.20 -2.05
C GLY A 181 -18.70 11.34 -1.94
N GLN A 182 -17.70 11.23 -1.05
CA GLN A 182 -16.58 12.19 -1.00
C GLN A 182 -15.42 11.75 -1.91
N VAL A 183 -14.62 12.74 -2.30
CA VAL A 183 -13.40 12.55 -3.09
C VAL A 183 -12.44 11.61 -2.35
N PRO A 184 -11.90 10.55 -3.01
CA PRO A 184 -11.16 9.50 -2.33
C PRO A 184 -9.79 9.92 -1.80
N HIS A 185 -9.23 11.01 -2.32
CA HIS A 185 -7.89 11.49 -1.96
C HIS A 185 -7.95 12.89 -1.35
N CYS A 186 -7.36 13.07 -0.17
CA CYS A 186 -7.36 14.39 0.49
C CYS A 186 -6.40 15.40 -0.18
N GLY A 187 -5.38 14.93 -0.91
CA GLY A 187 -4.35 15.78 -1.52
C GLY A 187 -3.26 16.29 -0.57
N CYS A 188 -3.44 16.16 0.75
CA CYS A 188 -2.55 16.77 1.75
C CYS A 188 -1.63 15.78 2.45
N CYS A 189 -1.96 14.48 2.47
CA CYS A 189 -1.15 13.50 3.18
C CYS A 189 -0.01 12.98 2.29
N SER A 190 1.06 12.49 2.93
CA SER A 190 2.24 11.96 2.23
C SER A 190 1.89 10.88 1.19
N GLN A 191 0.88 10.05 1.48
CA GLN A 191 0.46 9.00 0.55
C GLN A 191 -0.24 9.55 -0.71
N CYS A 192 -0.99 10.65 -0.58
CA CYS A 192 -1.59 11.33 -1.73
C CYS A 192 -0.52 12.02 -2.57
N ILE A 193 0.44 12.67 -1.92
CA ILE A 193 1.57 13.34 -2.59
C ILE A 193 2.42 12.31 -3.35
N ASP A 194 2.85 11.23 -2.68
CA ASP A 194 3.61 10.16 -3.30
C ASP A 194 2.87 9.51 -4.48
N ARG A 195 1.55 9.33 -4.36
CA ARG A 195 0.71 8.81 -5.44
C ARG A 195 0.70 9.74 -6.65
N LYS A 196 0.39 11.01 -6.43
CA LYS A 196 0.26 11.99 -7.52
C LYS A 196 1.59 12.20 -8.26
N PHE A 197 2.69 12.37 -7.55
CA PHE A 197 4.02 12.45 -8.17
C PHE A 197 4.39 11.20 -8.97
N SER A 198 4.07 10.02 -8.43
CA SER A 198 4.42 8.77 -9.10
C SER A 198 3.61 8.54 -10.38
N LEU A 199 2.32 8.90 -10.38
CA LEU A 199 1.48 8.81 -11.55
C LEU A 199 1.87 9.86 -12.59
N TYR A 200 2.14 11.09 -12.17
CA TYR A 200 2.64 12.15 -13.06
C TYR A 200 3.96 11.77 -13.73
N ALA A 201 4.94 11.28 -12.95
CA ALA A 201 6.23 10.82 -13.48
C ALA A 201 6.10 9.62 -14.44
N ALA A 202 5.04 8.82 -14.29
CA ALA A 202 4.75 7.70 -15.20
C ALA A 202 3.85 8.09 -16.39
N GLY A 203 3.39 9.34 -16.49
CA GLY A 203 2.44 9.79 -17.51
C GLY A 203 1.06 9.13 -17.39
N LEU A 204 0.60 8.91 -16.16
CA LEU A 204 -0.67 8.23 -15.84
C LEU A 204 -1.61 9.08 -14.97
N ASP A 205 -1.33 10.35 -14.81
CA ASP A 205 -2.08 11.29 -13.98
C ASP A 205 -3.54 11.45 -14.44
N GLU A 206 -3.81 11.37 -15.73
CA GLU A 206 -5.16 11.41 -16.31
C GLU A 206 -6.05 10.23 -15.88
N PHE A 207 -5.46 9.10 -15.46
CA PHE A 207 -6.18 7.91 -15.01
C PHE A 207 -6.43 7.90 -13.50
N ASP A 208 -6.01 8.94 -12.78
CA ASP A 208 -6.18 9.00 -11.34
C ASP A 208 -7.58 9.46 -10.92
N ALA A 209 -7.96 9.06 -9.70
CA ALA A 209 -9.17 9.58 -9.09
C ALA A 209 -8.93 11.02 -8.57
N PRO A 210 -9.99 11.86 -8.48
CA PRO A 210 -9.86 13.24 -8.06
C PRO A 210 -9.36 13.39 -6.62
N TYR A 211 -8.76 14.55 -6.36
CA TYR A 211 -8.25 14.96 -5.06
C TYR A 211 -9.12 16.11 -4.49
N ALA A 212 -9.30 16.13 -3.17
CA ALA A 212 -10.00 17.22 -2.50
C ALA A 212 -9.21 18.54 -2.59
N HIS A 213 -7.87 18.44 -2.58
CA HIS A 213 -6.96 19.57 -2.78
C HIS A 213 -5.88 19.18 -3.77
N ASP A 214 -5.71 19.99 -4.79
CA ASP A 214 -4.62 19.83 -5.75
C ASP A 214 -3.41 20.67 -5.33
N PHE A 215 -2.46 20.02 -4.66
CA PHE A 215 -1.26 20.70 -4.16
C PHE A 215 -0.29 21.20 -5.27
N ILE A 216 -0.55 20.90 -6.54
CA ILE A 216 0.22 21.43 -7.67
C ILE A 216 -0.36 22.76 -8.14
N THR A 217 -1.69 22.88 -8.20
CA THR A 217 -2.39 24.03 -8.77
C THR A 217 -3.06 24.92 -7.74
N GLU A 218 -3.28 24.41 -6.52
CA GLU A 218 -4.02 25.09 -5.45
C GLU A 218 -3.15 25.29 -4.22
N PHE A 219 -3.17 26.51 -3.65
CA PHE A 219 -2.64 26.72 -2.31
C PHE A 219 -3.62 26.13 -1.28
N PRO A 220 -3.11 25.43 -0.24
CA PRO A 220 -3.98 24.87 0.80
C PRO A 220 -4.77 25.97 1.51
N CYS A 221 -6.06 25.74 1.69
CA CYS A 221 -6.97 26.71 2.34
C CYS A 221 -6.85 26.72 3.88
N ASP A 222 -5.98 25.90 4.47
CA ASP A 222 -5.85 25.68 5.92
C ASP A 222 -4.37 25.65 6.31
N ASP A 223 -3.93 26.56 7.19
CA ASP A 223 -2.55 26.72 7.66
C ASP A 223 -1.92 25.40 8.16
N ASN A 224 -2.71 24.54 8.80
CA ASN A 224 -2.23 23.24 9.27
C ASN A 224 -1.94 22.26 8.12
N ASN A 225 -2.70 22.33 7.04
CA ASN A 225 -2.51 21.50 5.84
C ASN A 225 -1.40 22.05 4.96
N GLU A 226 -1.26 23.37 4.87
CA GLU A 226 -0.16 24.04 4.17
C GLU A 226 1.20 23.66 4.73
N THR A 227 1.35 23.73 6.06
CA THR A 227 2.60 23.36 6.73
C THR A 227 2.98 21.91 6.45
N LYS A 228 2.01 20.99 6.51
CA LYS A 228 2.25 19.57 6.20
C LYS A 228 2.63 19.36 4.75
N GLN A 229 1.95 20.00 3.80
CA GLN A 229 2.25 19.90 2.38
C GLN A 229 3.64 20.47 2.06
N ARG A 230 3.95 21.66 2.53
CA ARG A 230 5.27 22.29 2.36
C ARG A 230 6.38 21.40 2.88
N ILE A 231 6.23 20.85 4.09
CA ILE A 231 7.20 19.94 4.66
C ILE A 231 7.40 18.72 3.75
N TYR A 232 6.33 18.07 3.27
CA TYR A 232 6.46 16.89 2.42
C TYR A 232 7.05 17.19 1.06
N ILE A 233 6.68 18.31 0.42
CA ILE A 233 7.22 18.72 -0.88
C ILE A 233 8.69 19.08 -0.73
N THR A 234 9.06 19.92 0.24
CA THR A 234 10.45 20.33 0.48
C THR A 234 11.35 19.14 0.74
N MET A 235 10.89 18.17 1.55
CA MET A 235 11.64 16.95 1.81
C MET A 235 11.84 16.09 0.57
N ARG A 236 10.85 16.02 -0.32
CA ARG A 236 10.97 15.26 -1.57
C ARG A 236 11.93 15.93 -2.56
N LEU A 237 11.92 17.25 -2.63
CA LEU A 237 12.86 18.00 -3.46
C LEU A 237 14.29 17.86 -2.92
N ALA A 238 14.52 17.95 -1.60
CA ALA A 238 15.83 17.73 -1.00
C ALA A 238 16.40 16.33 -1.32
N TYR A 239 15.58 15.30 -1.33
CA TYR A 239 16.03 13.96 -1.75
C TYR A 239 16.40 13.82 -3.22
N LEU A 240 15.90 14.71 -4.09
CA LEU A 240 16.26 14.75 -5.52
C LEU A 240 17.55 15.55 -5.78
N GLU A 241 17.90 16.48 -4.89
CA GLU A 241 19.13 17.26 -4.98
C GLU A 241 20.37 16.50 -4.46
N ASP A 242 20.17 15.47 -3.64
CA ASP A 242 21.25 14.62 -3.08
C ASP A 242 21.58 13.39 -3.95
N ILE A 243 20.97 13.23 -5.14
CA ILE A 243 21.23 12.17 -6.12
C ILE A 243 21.97 12.75 -7.35
#